data_b7687a81d026db08898e37aba077bfff
#
_entry.id   b7687a81d026db08898e37aba077bfff
#
_cell.length_a   1.000
_cell.length_b   1.000
_cell.length_c   1.000
_cell.angle_alpha   90.00
_cell.angle_beta   90.00
_cell.angle_gamma   90.00
#
_symmetry.space_group_name_H-M   'P 1'
#
loop_
_entity.id
_entity.type
_entity.pdbx_description
1 polymer ?
#
loop_
_entity_poly.entity_id
_entity_poly.type
_entity_poly.pdbx_seq_one_letter_code
_entity_poly.pdbx_strand_id
1 'polypeptide(L)'
;MRVLVACANGSGTSLMMKKSVEKALKELGFHITNIHHCAISEGKSTATQYDVVFTPMNFLNMFDNAKKKGVTIVGVKNVMSSKEVVERVNETDLAEKFK
;
A
#
# COMPACT_ATOMS: atom_id res chain seq x y z
N MET A 1 1.26 -12.34 -1.76
CA MET A 1 1.58 -11.01 -1.16
C MET A 1 0.38 -10.48 -0.40
N ARG A 2 0.61 -10.06 0.82
CA ARG A 2 -0.44 -9.46 1.67
C ARG A 2 -0.31 -7.95 1.60
N VAL A 3 -1.40 -7.28 1.26
CA VAL A 3 -1.41 -5.84 0.99
C VAL A 3 -2.28 -5.11 2.01
N LEU A 4 -1.76 -4.02 2.55
CA LEU A 4 -2.52 -3.12 3.41
C LEU A 4 -2.64 -1.76 2.73
N VAL A 5 -3.86 -1.21 2.72
CA VAL A 5 -4.11 0.14 2.22
C VAL A 5 -4.60 0.97 3.41
N ALA A 6 -3.85 1.98 3.78
CA ALA A 6 -4.15 2.82 4.94
C ALA A 6 -4.35 4.27 4.50
N CYS A 7 -5.51 4.84 4.81
CA CYS A 7 -5.85 6.23 4.50
C CYS A 7 -6.29 6.97 5.74
N ALA A 8 -6.24 8.30 5.67
CA ALA A 8 -6.53 9.14 6.83
C ALA A 8 -7.91 8.88 7.45
N ASN A 9 -8.93 8.68 6.63
CA ASN A 9 -10.30 8.55 7.11
C ASN A 9 -10.85 7.13 7.15
N GLY A 10 -10.21 6.19 6.49
CA GLY A 10 -10.65 4.81 6.48
C GLY A 10 -12.02 4.53 5.86
N SER A 11 -12.64 5.52 5.23
CA SER A 11 -13.96 5.37 4.60
C SER A 11 -13.84 5.33 3.07
N GLY A 12 -14.74 5.98 2.34
CA GLY A 12 -14.78 5.94 0.88
C GLY A 12 -13.44 6.10 0.17
N THR A 13 -12.57 6.97 0.66
CA THR A 13 -11.27 7.23 0.06
C THR A 13 -10.37 5.98 0.12
N SER A 14 -10.38 5.28 1.24
CA SER A 14 -9.57 4.07 1.38
C SER A 14 -10.05 2.95 0.45
N LEU A 15 -11.35 2.87 0.23
CA LEU A 15 -11.91 1.88 -0.70
C LEU A 15 -11.47 2.19 -2.14
N MET A 16 -11.50 3.46 -2.54
CA MET A 16 -11.05 3.87 -3.86
C MET A 16 -9.57 3.58 -4.06
N MET A 17 -8.76 3.87 -3.05
CA MET A 17 -7.34 3.57 -3.08
C MET A 17 -7.09 2.07 -3.16
N LYS A 18 -7.87 1.28 -2.42
CA LYS A 18 -7.78 -0.18 -2.48
C LYS A 18 -8.00 -0.68 -3.91
N LYS A 19 -9.02 -0.17 -4.59
CA LYS A 19 -9.32 -0.56 -5.96
C LYS A 19 -8.19 -0.17 -6.92
N SER A 20 -7.63 1.03 -6.76
CA SER A 20 -6.52 1.49 -7.59
C SER A 20 -5.27 0.64 -7.38
N VAL A 21 -4.96 0.32 -6.13
CA VAL A 21 -3.82 -0.53 -5.78
C VAL A 21 -4.00 -1.94 -6.34
N GLU A 22 -5.18 -2.52 -6.16
CA GLU A 22 -5.48 -3.86 -6.65
C GLU A 22 -5.32 -3.93 -8.16
N LYS A 23 -5.88 -2.95 -8.88
CA LYS A 23 -5.78 -2.89 -10.33
C LYS A 23 -4.31 -2.78 -10.77
N ALA A 24 -3.55 -1.89 -10.14
CA ALA A 24 -2.15 -1.67 -10.49
C ALA A 24 -1.31 -2.93 -10.26
N LEU A 25 -1.49 -3.59 -9.14
CA LEU A 25 -0.73 -4.80 -8.82
C LEU A 25 -1.08 -5.95 -9.76
N LYS A 26 -2.34 -6.07 -10.16
CA LYS A 26 -2.76 -7.07 -11.14
C LYS A 26 -2.15 -6.79 -12.51
N GLU A 27 -2.09 -5.54 -12.93
CA GLU A 27 -1.47 -5.15 -14.18
C GLU A 27 0.02 -5.48 -14.20
N LEU A 28 0.68 -5.38 -13.04
CA LEU A 28 2.09 -5.69 -12.91
C LEU A 28 2.37 -7.18 -12.76
N GLY A 29 1.34 -7.99 -12.62
CA GLY A 29 1.48 -9.43 -12.51
C GLY A 29 1.74 -9.96 -11.10
N PHE A 30 1.49 -9.15 -10.06
CA PHE A 30 1.64 -9.59 -8.68
C PHE A 30 0.48 -10.49 -8.26
N HIS A 31 0.80 -11.50 -7.47
CA HIS A 31 -0.21 -12.35 -6.87
C HIS A 31 -0.61 -11.77 -5.51
N ILE A 32 -1.88 -11.35 -5.39
CA ILE A 32 -2.40 -10.79 -4.15
C ILE A 32 -3.11 -11.89 -3.38
N THR A 33 -2.56 -12.27 -2.23
CA THR A 33 -3.17 -13.26 -1.35
C THR A 33 -4.31 -12.63 -0.55
N ASN A 34 -4.09 -11.41 -0.06
CA ASN A 34 -5.08 -10.70 0.73
C ASN A 34 -4.83 -9.20 0.58
N ILE A 35 -5.90 -8.42 0.53
CA ILE A 35 -5.82 -6.97 0.51
C ILE A 35 -6.85 -6.41 1.49
N HIS A 36 -6.41 -5.51 2.36
CA HIS A 36 -7.25 -4.93 3.41
C HIS A 36 -7.09 -3.41 3.39
N HIS A 37 -8.17 -2.70 3.66
CA HIS A 37 -8.12 -1.23 3.80
C HIS A 37 -8.62 -0.81 5.17
N CYS A 38 -8.01 0.25 5.70
CA CYS A 38 -8.35 0.75 7.03
C CYS A 38 -7.89 2.19 7.21
N ALA A 39 -8.19 2.77 8.36
CA ALA A 39 -7.66 4.07 8.75
C ALA A 39 -6.18 3.94 9.12
N ILE A 40 -5.44 5.04 9.03
CA ILE A 40 -4.02 5.07 9.37
C ILE A 40 -3.75 4.61 10.81
N SER A 41 -4.58 5.06 11.75
CA SER A 41 -4.40 4.67 13.15
C SER A 41 -4.49 3.16 13.37
N GLU A 42 -5.36 2.49 12.64
CA GLU A 42 -5.48 1.03 12.70
C GLU A 42 -4.36 0.36 11.91
N GLY A 43 -4.09 0.85 10.70
CA GLY A 43 -3.05 0.28 9.85
C GLY A 43 -1.67 0.35 10.46
N LYS A 44 -1.39 1.43 11.18
CA LYS A 44 -0.11 1.63 11.87
C LYS A 44 0.20 0.50 12.84
N SER A 45 -0.83 -0.03 13.51
CA SER A 45 -0.67 -1.13 14.45
C SER A 45 -0.50 -2.48 13.77
N THR A 46 -1.09 -2.66 12.58
CA THR A 46 -1.13 -3.96 11.90
C THR A 46 -0.18 -4.04 10.71
N ALA A 47 0.47 -2.95 10.33
CA ALA A 47 1.31 -2.87 9.13
C ALA A 47 2.38 -3.96 9.07
N THR A 48 2.95 -4.33 10.21
CA THR A 48 4.01 -5.34 10.27
C THR A 48 3.55 -6.74 9.90
N GLN A 49 2.23 -6.95 9.83
CA GLN A 49 1.66 -8.25 9.43
C GLN A 49 1.49 -8.36 7.92
N TYR A 50 1.80 -7.30 7.19
CA TYR A 50 1.64 -7.23 5.74
C TYR A 50 2.99 -7.15 5.04
N ASP A 51 3.00 -7.49 3.77
CA ASP A 51 4.21 -7.43 2.94
C ASP A 51 4.44 -6.05 2.38
N VAL A 52 3.36 -5.33 2.07
CA VAL A 52 3.42 -3.97 1.54
C VAL A 52 2.26 -3.13 2.09
N VAL A 53 2.54 -1.85 2.32
CA VAL A 53 1.55 -0.89 2.78
C VAL A 53 1.49 0.27 1.80
N PHE A 54 0.28 0.58 1.33
CA PHE A 54 0.03 1.75 0.49
C PHE A 54 -0.67 2.80 1.33
N THR A 55 -0.16 4.03 1.30
CA THR A 55 -0.68 5.14 2.10
C THR A 55 -0.51 6.45 1.34
N PRO A 56 -1.31 7.48 1.63
CA PRO A 56 -1.03 8.80 1.07
C PRO A 56 0.37 9.25 1.46
N MET A 57 1.06 9.92 0.54
CA MET A 57 2.45 10.32 0.74
C MET A 57 2.66 11.13 2.02
N ASN A 58 1.67 11.89 2.44
CA ASN A 58 1.73 12.71 3.65
C ASN A 58 1.89 11.89 4.92
N PHE A 59 1.57 10.62 4.88
CA PHE A 59 1.57 9.74 6.05
C PHE A 59 2.65 8.68 6.03
N LEU A 60 3.61 8.79 5.11
CA LEU A 60 4.70 7.81 4.99
C LEU A 60 5.44 7.58 6.31
N ASN A 61 5.74 8.65 7.03
CA ASN A 61 6.49 8.57 8.28
C ASN A 61 5.71 7.88 9.40
N MET A 62 4.41 7.73 9.25
CA MET A 62 3.60 7.02 10.25
C MET A 62 3.90 5.52 10.25
N PHE A 63 4.53 5.02 9.19
CA PHE A 63 4.84 3.60 9.02
C PHE A 63 6.33 3.27 9.13
N ASP A 64 7.12 4.17 9.72
CA ASP A 64 8.57 3.96 9.85
C ASP A 64 8.91 2.67 10.59
N ASN A 65 8.15 2.34 11.62
CA ASN A 65 8.39 1.09 12.37
C ASN A 65 8.22 -0.14 11.50
N ALA A 66 7.18 -0.17 10.67
CA ALA A 66 6.95 -1.27 9.74
C ALA A 66 8.07 -1.35 8.70
N LYS A 67 8.52 -0.21 8.20
CA LYS A 67 9.62 -0.14 7.23
C LYS A 67 10.90 -0.72 7.82
N LYS A 68 11.19 -0.41 9.06
CA LYS A 68 12.36 -0.93 9.76
C LYS A 68 12.30 -2.45 9.93
N LYS A 69 11.10 -3.01 9.97
CA LYS A 69 10.90 -4.47 10.12
C LYS A 69 10.87 -5.19 8.77
N GLY A 70 11.09 -4.49 7.67
CA GLY A 70 11.18 -5.09 6.36
C GLY A 70 9.92 -4.99 5.51
N VAL A 71 8.89 -4.31 5.99
CA VAL A 71 7.66 -4.08 5.22
C VAL A 71 7.92 -2.97 4.20
N THR A 72 7.49 -3.18 2.96
CA THR A 72 7.61 -2.15 1.91
C THR A 72 6.50 -1.13 2.08
N ILE A 73 6.86 0.14 2.23
CA ILE A 73 5.89 1.22 2.37
C ILE A 73 5.89 2.06 1.10
N VAL A 74 4.72 2.20 0.48
CA VAL A 74 4.57 2.95 -0.77
C VAL A 74 3.68 4.17 -0.51
N GLY A 75 4.21 5.36 -0.79
CA GLY A 75 3.45 6.61 -0.68
C GLY A 75 2.85 6.98 -2.03
N VAL A 76 1.60 7.37 -2.05
CA VAL A 76 0.87 7.75 -3.26
C VAL A 76 0.32 9.16 -3.10
N LYS A 77 0.57 10.02 -4.08
CA LYS A 77 0.04 11.40 -4.05
C LYS A 77 -1.43 11.44 -4.41
N ASN A 78 -1.80 10.73 -5.45
CA ASN A 78 -3.19 10.65 -5.90
C ASN A 78 -3.70 9.23 -5.66
N VAL A 79 -4.49 9.07 -4.62
CA VAL A 79 -4.99 7.75 -4.19
C VAL A 79 -5.93 7.11 -5.21
N MET A 80 -6.43 7.90 -6.15
CA MET A 80 -7.35 7.39 -7.18
C MET A 80 -6.63 7.01 -8.48
N SER A 81 -5.31 7.23 -8.57
CA SER A 81 -4.56 6.95 -9.78
C SER A 81 -3.82 5.62 -9.70
N SER A 82 -4.34 4.62 -10.41
CA SER A 82 -3.67 3.32 -10.51
C SER A 82 -2.34 3.45 -11.25
N LYS A 83 -2.25 4.39 -12.19
CA LYS A 83 -1.01 4.65 -12.93
C LYS A 83 0.10 5.10 -11.98
N GLU A 84 -0.21 5.99 -11.05
CA GLU A 84 0.78 6.44 -10.08
C GLU A 84 1.20 5.29 -9.17
N VAL A 85 0.26 4.44 -8.78
CA VAL A 85 0.58 3.26 -7.97
C VAL A 85 1.58 2.37 -8.71
N VAL A 86 1.37 2.13 -10.00
CA VAL A 86 2.30 1.35 -10.83
C VAL A 86 3.69 1.98 -10.82
N GLU A 87 3.76 3.30 -11.03
CA GLU A 87 5.05 4.00 -11.03
C GLU A 87 5.77 3.89 -9.69
N ARG A 88 5.03 4.05 -8.60
CA ARG A 88 5.63 3.98 -7.25
C ARG A 88 6.10 2.58 -6.91
N VAL A 89 5.35 1.57 -7.28
CA VAL A 89 5.76 0.17 -7.07
C VAL A 89 7.04 -0.13 -7.85
N ASN A 90 7.14 0.36 -9.08
CA ASN A 90 8.34 0.16 -9.89
C ASN A 90 9.59 0.84 -9.31
N GLU A 91 9.42 1.85 -8.48
CA GLU A 91 10.53 2.52 -7.80
C GLU A 91 11.01 1.74 -6.57
N THR A 92 10.26 0.76 -6.13
CA THR A 92 10.60 -0.07 -4.97
C THR A 92 11.18 -1.40 -5.41
N ASP A 93 11.69 -2.17 -4.45
CA ASP A 93 12.18 -3.53 -4.70
C ASP A 93 11.07 -4.59 -4.61
N LEU A 94 9.82 -4.15 -4.58
CA LEU A 94 8.68 -5.04 -4.42
C LEU A 94 8.62 -6.09 -5.53
N ALA A 95 8.89 -5.69 -6.77
CA ALA A 95 8.90 -6.61 -7.90
C ALA A 95 9.98 -7.69 -7.74
N GLU A 96 11.11 -7.35 -7.14
CA GLU A 96 12.18 -8.30 -6.91
C GLU A 96 11.83 -9.28 -5.79
N LYS A 97 11.06 -8.83 -4.80
CA LYS A 97 10.69 -9.66 -3.65
C LYS A 97 9.54 -10.62 -3.95
N PHE A 98 8.56 -10.19 -4.74
CA PHE A 98 7.30 -10.91 -4.88
C PHE A 98 6.94 -11.28 -6.32
N LYS A 99 7.80 -10.99 -7.28
CA LYS A 99 7.49 -11.24 -8.68
C LYS A 99 8.52 -12.13 -9.42
#